data_46c3cc26f5d767b81357d025885b89e0
#
_entry.id   46c3cc26f5d767b81357d025885b89e0
#
_cell.length_a   1.000
_cell.length_b   1.000
_cell.length_c   1.000
_cell.angle_alpha   90.00
_cell.angle_beta   90.00
_cell.angle_gamma   90.00
#
_symmetry.space_group_name_H-M   'P 1'
#
loop_
_entity.id
_entity.type
_entity.pdbx_description
1 polymer ?
#
loop_
_entity_poly.entity_id
_entity_poly.type
_entity_poly.pdbx_seq_one_letter_code
_entity_poly.pdbx_strand_id
1 'polypeptide(L)'
;MTRSERGAVSVVMLAVIVFGALLALGAARLGGALVGRARAESAADAAALAAADRLALGGGAAAARHAATRTAASNDARLVSCDCAGASAAVVVEVDVPVLGVARGRAKAEVRPECVVDLPEC
;
A
#
# COMPACT_ATOMS: atom_id res chain seq x y z
N MET A 1 -30.88 -47.40 10.11
CA MET A 1 -29.53 -46.85 10.37
C MET A 1 -28.96 -47.48 11.61
N THR A 2 -27.89 -48.22 11.46
CA THR A 2 -27.21 -48.88 12.57
C THR A 2 -26.44 -47.84 13.40
N ARG A 3 -26.19 -48.13 14.66
CA ARG A 3 -25.51 -47.24 15.63
C ARG A 3 -24.12 -46.80 15.17
N SER A 4 -23.50 -47.58 14.29
CA SER A 4 -22.21 -47.35 13.66
C SER A 4 -22.24 -46.20 12.59
N GLU A 5 -23.33 -46.06 11.85
CA GLU A 5 -23.46 -45.06 10.81
C GLU A 5 -23.66 -43.63 11.36
N ARG A 6 -24.30 -43.51 12.54
CA ARG A 6 -24.45 -42.21 13.20
C ARG A 6 -23.13 -41.63 13.69
N GLY A 7 -22.19 -42.47 14.10
CA GLY A 7 -20.84 -42.03 14.48
C GLY A 7 -20.01 -41.57 13.30
N ALA A 8 -20.10 -42.24 12.15
CA ALA A 8 -19.36 -41.87 10.94
C ALA A 8 -19.82 -40.52 10.38
N VAL A 9 -21.11 -40.23 10.34
CA VAL A 9 -21.64 -38.93 9.88
C VAL A 9 -21.15 -37.78 10.76
N SER A 10 -21.10 -37.96 12.07
CA SER A 10 -20.64 -36.96 13.03
C SER A 10 -19.14 -36.60 12.81
N VAL A 11 -18.31 -37.63 12.55
CA VAL A 11 -16.88 -37.42 12.27
C VAL A 11 -16.65 -36.68 10.94
N VAL A 12 -17.41 -37.05 9.91
CA VAL A 12 -17.33 -36.36 8.61
C VAL A 12 -17.76 -34.90 8.72
N MET A 13 -18.86 -34.61 9.42
CA MET A 13 -19.33 -33.26 9.69
C MET A 13 -18.27 -32.43 10.41
N LEU A 14 -17.63 -32.95 11.44
CA LEU A 14 -16.58 -32.30 12.18
C LEU A 14 -15.37 -32.00 11.27
N ALA A 15 -14.96 -32.96 10.46
CA ALA A 15 -13.86 -32.78 9.52
C ALA A 15 -14.14 -31.67 8.49
N VAL A 16 -15.36 -31.60 7.96
CA VAL A 16 -15.77 -30.53 7.01
C VAL A 16 -15.74 -29.15 7.67
N ILE A 17 -16.23 -29.05 8.94
CA ILE A 17 -16.22 -27.78 9.68
C ILE A 17 -14.78 -27.32 9.94
N VAL A 18 -13.91 -28.21 10.39
CA VAL A 18 -12.49 -27.89 10.66
C VAL A 18 -11.79 -27.47 9.37
N PHE A 19 -11.98 -28.20 8.28
CA PHE A 19 -11.38 -27.86 6.99
C PHE A 19 -11.89 -26.51 6.46
N GLY A 20 -13.19 -26.25 6.56
CA GLY A 20 -13.77 -24.94 6.20
C GLY A 20 -13.22 -23.79 7.03
N ALA A 21 -13.04 -23.98 8.32
CA ALA A 21 -12.44 -22.98 9.20
C ALA A 21 -10.97 -22.68 8.83
N LEU A 22 -10.18 -23.70 8.50
CA LEU A 22 -8.80 -23.53 8.06
C LEU A 22 -8.70 -22.74 6.74
N LEU A 23 -9.58 -23.05 5.78
CA LEU A 23 -9.64 -22.31 4.52
C LEU A 23 -10.05 -20.85 4.73
N ALA A 24 -11.04 -20.59 5.60
CA ALA A 24 -11.47 -19.23 5.92
C ALA A 24 -10.35 -18.41 6.57
N LEU A 25 -9.58 -18.99 7.49
CA LEU A 25 -8.41 -18.34 8.11
C LEU A 25 -7.33 -18.05 7.09
N GLY A 26 -7.06 -18.98 6.16
CA GLY A 26 -6.09 -18.77 5.07
C GLY A 26 -6.51 -17.62 4.15
N ALA A 27 -7.77 -17.58 3.74
CA ALA A 27 -8.31 -16.51 2.90
C ALA A 27 -8.26 -15.12 3.59
N ALA A 28 -8.58 -15.06 4.88
CA ALA A 28 -8.51 -13.83 5.66
C ALA A 28 -7.08 -13.26 5.73
N ARG A 29 -6.07 -14.13 5.86
CA ARG A 29 -4.66 -13.71 5.86
C ARG A 29 -4.21 -13.14 4.53
N LEU A 30 -4.57 -13.78 3.42
CA LEU A 30 -4.27 -13.29 2.08
C LEU A 30 -4.94 -11.94 1.80
N GLY A 31 -6.20 -11.77 2.20
CA GLY A 31 -6.92 -10.50 2.09
C GLY A 31 -6.23 -9.35 2.82
N GLY A 32 -5.75 -9.59 4.04
CA GLY A 32 -4.99 -8.60 4.83
C GLY A 32 -3.71 -8.14 4.14
N ALA A 33 -2.96 -9.06 3.54
CA ALA A 33 -1.72 -8.74 2.81
C ALA A 33 -1.97 -7.86 1.58
N LEU A 34 -3.02 -8.17 0.80
CA LEU A 34 -3.40 -7.38 -0.38
C LEU A 34 -3.85 -5.97 -0.01
N VAL A 35 -4.66 -5.83 1.04
CA VAL A 35 -5.10 -4.51 1.54
C VAL A 35 -3.92 -3.70 2.06
N GLY A 36 -3.01 -4.31 2.81
CA GLY A 36 -1.80 -3.65 3.32
C GLY A 36 -0.93 -3.12 2.19
N ARG A 37 -0.73 -3.92 1.14
CA ARG A 37 0.01 -3.51 -0.05
C ARG A 37 -0.66 -2.35 -0.79
N ALA A 38 -1.96 -2.43 -1.03
CA ALA A 38 -2.72 -1.38 -1.70
C ALA A 38 -2.66 -0.05 -0.92
N ARG A 39 -2.74 -0.10 0.42
CA ARG A 39 -2.57 1.08 1.27
C ARG A 39 -1.17 1.68 1.16
N ALA A 40 -0.13 0.85 1.17
CA ALA A 40 1.24 1.32 1.05
C ALA A 40 1.50 1.96 -0.33
N GLU A 41 1.00 1.39 -1.42
CA GLU A 41 1.10 1.95 -2.76
C GLU A 41 0.36 3.29 -2.85
N SER A 42 -0.88 3.39 -2.37
CA SER A 42 -1.65 4.65 -2.34
C SER A 42 -0.97 5.74 -1.50
N ALA A 43 -0.43 5.40 -0.34
CA ALA A 43 0.31 6.34 0.49
C ALA A 43 1.61 6.82 -0.18
N ALA A 44 2.29 5.94 -0.92
CA ALA A 44 3.48 6.29 -1.69
C ALA A 44 3.14 7.26 -2.82
N ASP A 45 2.06 7.02 -3.58
CA ASP A 45 1.60 7.89 -4.65
C ASP A 45 1.27 9.30 -4.13
N ALA A 46 0.50 9.38 -3.04
CA ALA A 46 0.16 10.64 -2.42
C ALA A 46 1.41 11.41 -1.93
N ALA A 47 2.37 10.71 -1.30
CA ALA A 47 3.60 11.31 -0.82
C ALA A 47 4.51 11.79 -1.97
N ALA A 48 4.59 11.02 -3.08
CA ALA A 48 5.36 11.39 -4.26
C ALA A 48 4.79 12.64 -4.94
N LEU A 49 3.47 12.72 -5.08
CA LEU A 49 2.79 13.89 -5.63
C LEU A 49 3.01 15.13 -4.76
N ALA A 50 2.86 15.02 -3.45
CA ALA A 50 3.10 16.14 -2.53
C ALA A 50 4.55 16.64 -2.56
N ALA A 51 5.52 15.73 -2.74
CA ALA A 51 6.92 16.10 -2.93
C ALA A 51 7.15 16.79 -4.26
N ALA A 52 6.59 16.26 -5.36
CA ALA A 52 6.70 16.84 -6.69
C ALA A 52 6.11 18.26 -6.76
N ASP A 53 4.96 18.49 -6.13
CA ASP A 53 4.36 19.83 -6.03
C ASP A 53 5.32 20.83 -5.37
N ARG A 54 6.04 20.42 -4.33
CA ARG A 54 7.04 21.31 -3.69
C ARG A 54 8.24 21.60 -4.59
N LEU A 55 8.67 20.60 -5.36
CA LEU A 55 9.74 20.82 -6.35
C LEU A 55 9.28 21.76 -7.47
N ALA A 56 8.05 21.60 -7.95
CA ALA A 56 7.45 22.47 -8.97
C ALA A 56 7.37 23.93 -8.51
N LEU A 57 7.10 24.16 -7.23
CA LEU A 57 7.05 25.49 -6.62
C LEU A 57 8.44 26.05 -6.21
N GLY A 58 9.52 25.38 -6.58
CA GLY A 58 10.89 25.81 -6.27
C GLY A 58 11.30 25.60 -4.80
N GLY A 59 10.57 24.77 -4.04
CA GLY A 59 10.81 24.54 -2.61
C GLY A 59 12.08 23.74 -2.29
N GLY A 60 12.69 23.11 -3.28
CA GLY A 60 13.88 22.29 -3.10
C GLY A 60 13.67 20.96 -2.39
N ALA A 61 14.74 20.15 -2.32
CA ALA A 61 14.69 18.76 -1.81
C ALA A 61 14.22 18.65 -0.36
N ALA A 62 14.59 19.58 0.51
CA ALA A 62 14.21 19.58 1.91
C ALA A 62 12.70 19.80 2.10
N ALA A 63 12.14 20.77 1.40
CA ALA A 63 10.70 21.05 1.43
C ALA A 63 9.89 19.89 0.82
N ALA A 64 10.38 19.29 -0.27
CA ALA A 64 9.78 18.13 -0.90
C ALA A 64 9.75 16.92 0.07
N ARG A 65 10.87 16.63 0.72
CA ARG A 65 10.93 15.56 1.74
C ARG A 65 9.99 15.81 2.91
N HIS A 66 9.92 17.05 3.40
CA HIS A 66 9.00 17.40 4.48
C HIS A 66 7.54 17.20 4.07
N ALA A 67 7.15 17.59 2.86
CA ALA A 67 5.82 17.36 2.33
C ALA A 67 5.51 15.87 2.21
N ALA A 68 6.43 15.07 1.64
CA ALA A 68 6.29 13.61 1.56
C ALA A 68 6.11 12.97 2.94
N THR A 69 6.89 13.38 3.93
CA THR A 69 6.79 12.84 5.30
C THR A 69 5.42 13.13 5.93
N ARG A 70 4.92 14.35 5.81
CA ARG A 70 3.61 14.73 6.33
C ARG A 70 2.48 13.99 5.63
N THR A 71 2.55 13.86 4.31
CA THR A 71 1.52 13.17 3.53
C THR A 71 1.53 11.67 3.80
N ALA A 72 2.71 11.05 3.93
CA ALA A 72 2.80 9.65 4.36
C ALA A 72 2.16 9.46 5.74
N ALA A 73 2.50 10.30 6.72
CA ALA A 73 1.94 10.22 8.07
C ALA A 73 0.42 10.39 8.11
N SER A 74 -0.16 11.29 7.29
CA SER A 74 -1.61 11.45 7.20
C SER A 74 -2.34 10.28 6.51
N ASN A 75 -1.59 9.36 5.90
CA ASN A 75 -2.08 8.11 5.33
C ASN A 75 -1.64 6.88 6.15
N ASP A 76 -1.36 7.06 7.44
CA ASP A 76 -0.92 6.00 8.35
C ASP A 76 0.30 5.23 7.85
N ALA A 77 1.18 5.93 7.11
CA ALA A 77 2.40 5.39 6.56
C ALA A 77 3.63 6.16 7.07
N ARG A 78 4.77 5.52 7.05
CA ARG A 78 6.05 6.12 7.40
C ARG A 78 6.91 6.26 6.15
N LEU A 79 7.44 7.45 5.90
CA LEU A 79 8.42 7.67 4.84
C LEU A 79 9.75 6.98 5.19
N VAL A 80 10.20 6.08 4.34
CA VAL A 80 11.50 5.39 4.46
C VAL A 80 12.58 6.15 3.72
N SER A 81 12.30 6.54 2.47
CA SER A 81 13.24 7.31 1.66
C SER A 81 12.51 8.27 0.73
N CYS A 82 13.15 9.39 0.42
CA CYS A 82 12.76 10.34 -0.59
C CYS A 82 14.02 10.68 -1.40
N ASP A 83 14.05 10.28 -2.62
CA ASP A 83 14.96 10.78 -3.63
C ASP A 83 14.21 11.87 -4.40
N CYS A 84 14.28 13.08 -3.83
CA CYS A 84 13.48 14.22 -4.22
C CYS A 84 14.41 15.34 -4.67
N ALA A 85 14.73 15.37 -5.95
CA ALA A 85 15.65 16.35 -6.52
C ALA A 85 15.28 16.70 -7.96
N GLY A 86 15.62 17.92 -8.37
CA GLY A 86 15.36 18.40 -9.72
C GLY A 86 13.87 18.42 -10.04
N ALA A 87 13.46 17.65 -11.04
CA ALA A 87 12.09 17.57 -11.52
C ALA A 87 11.40 16.24 -11.14
N SER A 88 11.98 15.45 -10.24
CA SER A 88 11.41 14.15 -9.86
C SER A 88 11.43 13.92 -8.36
N ALA A 89 10.43 13.20 -7.88
CA ALA A 89 10.30 12.74 -6.50
C ALA A 89 10.03 11.24 -6.51
N ALA A 90 10.98 10.44 -6.06
CA ALA A 90 10.82 9.02 -5.84
C ALA A 90 10.77 8.73 -4.34
N VAL A 91 9.69 8.11 -3.88
CA VAL A 91 9.48 7.86 -2.46
C VAL A 91 9.27 6.37 -2.19
N VAL A 92 9.67 5.96 -0.99
CA VAL A 92 9.36 4.66 -0.42
C VAL A 92 8.70 4.88 0.92
N VAL A 93 7.56 4.26 1.13
CA VAL A 93 6.84 4.29 2.40
C VAL A 93 6.61 2.90 2.95
N GLU A 94 6.38 2.81 4.25
CA GLU A 94 6.00 1.59 4.96
C GLU A 94 4.69 1.81 5.71
N VAL A 95 3.84 0.78 5.68
CA VAL A 95 2.59 0.69 6.44
C VAL A 95 2.63 -0.55 7.31
N ASP A 96 2.30 -0.42 8.59
CA ASP A 96 2.18 -1.55 9.48
C ASP A 96 0.89 -2.32 9.17
N VAL A 97 1.04 -3.62 8.95
CA VAL A 97 -0.08 -4.54 8.70
C VAL A 97 -0.20 -5.48 9.88
N PRO A 98 -1.30 -5.42 10.66
CA PRO A 98 -1.48 -6.28 11.81
C PRO A 98 -1.28 -7.76 11.47
N VAL A 99 -0.51 -8.48 12.30
CA VAL A 99 -0.20 -9.92 12.15
C VAL A 99 0.73 -10.28 10.98
N LEU A 100 0.83 -9.43 9.95
CA LEU A 100 1.61 -9.72 8.73
C LEU A 100 2.94 -8.97 8.66
N GLY A 101 3.15 -7.97 9.54
CA GLY A 101 4.35 -7.15 9.58
C GLY A 101 4.20 -5.84 8.81
N VAL A 102 5.12 -5.56 7.89
CA VAL A 102 5.20 -4.27 7.20
C VAL A 102 4.98 -4.45 5.69
N ALA A 103 4.12 -3.63 5.11
CA ALA A 103 3.96 -3.50 3.67
C ALA A 103 4.71 -2.26 3.17
N ARG A 104 5.42 -2.39 2.04
CA ARG A 104 6.15 -1.29 1.39
C ARG A 104 5.47 -0.87 0.11
N GLY A 105 5.30 0.45 -0.04
CA GLY A 105 4.88 1.10 -1.28
C GLY A 105 6.00 1.94 -1.86
N ARG A 106 6.05 2.03 -3.19
CA ARG A 106 7.00 2.87 -3.93
C ARG A 106 6.26 3.64 -4.99
N ALA A 107 6.60 4.92 -5.13
CA ALA A 107 6.03 5.75 -6.18
C ALA A 107 7.08 6.75 -6.67
N LYS A 108 6.91 7.19 -7.91
CA LYS A 108 7.71 8.25 -8.53
C LYS A 108 6.76 9.22 -9.21
N ALA A 109 6.90 10.51 -8.88
CA ALA A 109 6.23 11.59 -9.56
C ALA A 109 7.26 12.47 -10.27
N GLU A 110 6.94 12.94 -11.48
CA GLU A 110 7.76 13.84 -12.25
C GLU A 110 7.01 15.14 -12.49
N VAL A 111 7.72 16.24 -12.28
CA VAL A 111 7.21 17.57 -12.63
C VAL A 111 7.40 17.75 -14.12
N ARG A 112 6.30 17.84 -14.86
CA ARG A 112 6.33 18.24 -16.26
C ARG A 112 6.10 19.75 -16.33
N PRO A 113 6.91 20.50 -17.11
CA PRO A 113 6.55 21.86 -17.42
C PRO A 113 5.18 21.85 -18.11
N GLU A 114 4.25 22.66 -17.61
CA GLU A 114 2.95 22.79 -18.26
C GLU A 114 3.16 23.21 -19.71
N CYS A 115 2.63 22.43 -20.64
CA CYS A 115 2.55 22.84 -22.02
C CYS A 115 1.57 23.99 -22.12
N VAL A 116 2.10 25.20 -22.27
CA VAL A 116 1.28 26.34 -22.69
C VAL A 116 0.80 26.03 -24.10
N VAL A 117 -0.52 25.99 -24.29
CA VAL A 117 -1.26 25.50 -25.46
C VAL A 117 -0.80 26.06 -26.82
N ASP A 118 0.09 27.04 -26.84
CA ASP A 118 0.57 27.74 -28.05
C ASP A 118 2.02 27.43 -28.43
N LEU A 119 2.69 26.46 -27.83
CA LEU A 119 4.06 26.09 -28.23
C LEU A 119 4.08 24.75 -28.97
N PRO A 120 4.71 24.70 -30.19
CA PRO A 120 4.67 23.49 -31.03
C PRO A 120 5.56 22.34 -30.55
N GLU A 121 6.15 22.41 -29.37
CA GLU A 121 7.11 21.43 -28.84
C GLU A 121 6.64 20.70 -27.56
N CYS A 122 5.37 20.51 -27.42
CA CYS A 122 4.82 19.64 -26.36
C CYS A 122 4.55 18.23 -26.84
#